data_741964fc62aba7015707dd30b7b5f211
#
_entry.id   741964fc62aba7015707dd30b7b5f211
#
_cell.length_a   1.000
_cell.length_b   1.000
_cell.length_c   1.000
_cell.angle_alpha   90.00
_cell.angle_beta   90.00
_cell.angle_gamma   90.00
#
_symmetry.space_group_name_H-M   'P 1'
#
loop_
_entity.id
_entity.type
_entity.pdbx_description
1 polymer ?
#
loop_
_entity_poly.entity_id
_entity_poly.type
_entity_poly.pdbx_seq_one_letter_code
_entity_poly.pdbx_strand_id
1 'polypeptide(L)'
;MTYPIKILLCLAACISACVSPTPQGPQRVLILGDSISMGYTKEVRTLLGSGYLVVRPMQKDGVRMENCAGTTKGIGNIDRWLALDGGPWDVIHFNFGLHDLKRVDAQSRNNSDDPSSPPQADLATYSKQLTNITDKLEACGARLIFATTTPVPPGKVRPHRDPKDVELYNAAARAIMIPRQIAMDDLYTFALPLLAEIQVPVNVHFTPEGSVALAHEVARSIQAATTN
;
A
#
# COMPACT_ATOMS: atom_id res chain seq x y z
N MET A 1 -42.79 -0.69 72.76
CA MET A 1 -43.07 0.25 71.65
C MET A 1 -41.93 0.19 70.67
N THR A 2 -42.10 -0.54 69.57
CA THR A 2 -41.08 -0.76 68.54
C THR A 2 -41.56 -0.02 67.30
N TYR A 3 -40.75 0.99 66.84
CA TYR A 3 -41.02 1.72 65.64
C TYR A 3 -40.31 1.02 64.44
N PRO A 4 -40.95 0.83 63.27
CA PRO A 4 -40.31 0.26 62.11
C PRO A 4 -39.54 1.33 61.35
N ILE A 5 -38.25 1.04 61.02
CA ILE A 5 -37.40 1.84 60.15
C ILE A 5 -37.86 1.59 58.70
N LYS A 6 -38.32 2.64 58.02
CA LYS A 6 -38.60 2.62 56.60
C LYS A 6 -37.26 2.88 55.82
N ILE A 7 -36.76 1.87 55.13
CA ILE A 7 -35.64 2.00 54.21
C ILE A 7 -36.19 2.57 52.90
N LEU A 8 -35.76 3.76 52.56
CA LEU A 8 -36.06 4.41 51.27
C LEU A 8 -35.03 3.98 50.24
N LEU A 9 -35.41 3.13 49.29
CA LEU A 9 -34.57 2.70 48.20
C LEU A 9 -34.58 3.79 47.10
N CYS A 10 -33.50 4.56 46.98
CA CYS A 10 -33.31 5.48 45.85
C CYS A 10 -32.85 4.69 44.63
N LEU A 11 -33.69 4.50 43.63
CA LEU A 11 -33.35 4.00 42.32
C LEU A 11 -32.63 5.13 41.56
N ALA A 12 -31.30 5.05 41.41
CA ALA A 12 -30.56 5.93 40.52
C ALA A 12 -30.73 5.41 39.08
N ALA A 13 -31.52 6.12 38.29
CA ALA A 13 -31.61 5.85 36.85
C ALA A 13 -30.36 6.36 36.15
N CYS A 14 -29.49 5.45 35.72
CA CYS A 14 -28.37 5.79 34.82
C CYS A 14 -28.94 6.16 33.44
N ILE A 15 -28.99 7.45 33.14
CA ILE A 15 -29.27 7.93 31.79
C ILE A 15 -27.96 7.76 31.00
N SER A 16 -27.83 6.66 30.24
CA SER A 16 -26.81 6.53 29.21
C SER A 16 -27.11 7.53 28.09
N ALA A 17 -26.45 8.66 28.11
CA ALA A 17 -26.44 9.58 26.96
C ALA A 17 -25.77 8.86 25.77
N CYS A 18 -26.54 8.49 24.75
CA CYS A 18 -26.02 8.13 23.44
C CYS A 18 -25.33 9.37 22.88
N VAL A 19 -24.01 9.44 23.05
CA VAL A 19 -23.19 10.42 22.34
C VAL A 19 -23.21 9.98 20.88
N SER A 20 -23.95 10.70 20.04
CA SER A 20 -23.87 10.53 18.59
C SER A 20 -22.41 10.78 18.18
N PRO A 21 -21.77 9.89 17.40
CA PRO A 21 -20.41 10.12 16.96
C PRO A 21 -20.37 11.43 16.17
N THR A 22 -19.48 12.33 16.56
CA THR A 22 -19.18 13.53 15.81
C THR A 22 -18.84 13.11 14.37
N PRO A 23 -19.33 13.78 13.32
CA PRO A 23 -18.95 13.44 11.96
C PRO A 23 -17.42 13.51 11.85
N GLN A 24 -16.77 12.36 11.79
CA GLN A 24 -15.34 12.30 11.43
C GLN A 24 -15.24 12.77 10.00
N GLY A 25 -14.25 13.64 9.72
CA GLY A 25 -13.88 14.03 8.35
C GLY A 25 -13.52 12.78 7.52
N PRO A 26 -13.27 12.94 6.22
CA PRO A 26 -12.93 11.80 5.36
C PRO A 26 -11.67 11.08 5.88
N GLN A 27 -11.66 9.76 5.78
CA GLN A 27 -10.49 8.93 6.11
C GLN A 27 -9.32 9.31 5.19
N ARG A 28 -8.19 9.63 5.76
CA ARG A 28 -6.99 10.07 5.02
C ARG A 28 -6.15 8.86 4.62
N VAL A 29 -6.07 8.61 3.33
CA VAL A 29 -5.36 7.45 2.75
C VAL A 29 -4.14 7.93 1.97
N LEU A 30 -2.96 7.43 2.31
CA LEU A 30 -1.75 7.63 1.52
C LEU A 30 -1.47 6.39 0.66
N ILE A 31 -1.34 6.56 -0.66
CA ILE A 31 -0.90 5.49 -1.57
C ILE A 31 0.56 5.74 -1.95
N LEU A 32 1.44 4.81 -1.58
CA LEU A 32 2.85 4.78 -1.97
C LEU A 32 3.12 3.58 -2.89
N GLY A 33 3.70 3.82 -4.04
CA GLY A 33 4.05 2.76 -4.97
C GLY A 33 4.50 3.30 -6.33
N ASP A 34 4.84 2.40 -7.22
CA ASP A 34 5.39 2.68 -8.53
C ASP A 34 4.34 3.02 -9.60
N SER A 35 4.69 2.80 -10.88
CA SER A 35 3.80 3.08 -12.00
C SER A 35 2.52 2.23 -12.02
N ILE A 36 2.53 1.04 -11.42
CA ILE A 36 1.32 0.22 -11.29
C ILE A 36 0.31 0.94 -10.40
N SER A 37 0.77 1.44 -9.25
CA SER A 37 -0.09 2.20 -8.34
C SER A 37 -0.57 3.52 -8.95
N MET A 38 0.24 4.15 -9.81
CA MET A 38 -0.20 5.33 -10.56
C MET A 38 -1.38 5.00 -11.47
N GLY A 39 -1.37 3.81 -12.09
CA GLY A 39 -2.44 3.34 -12.98
C GLY A 39 -3.79 3.23 -12.28
N TYR A 40 -3.84 2.66 -11.08
CA TYR A 40 -5.09 2.42 -10.37
C TYR A 40 -5.54 3.56 -9.43
N THR A 41 -4.66 4.51 -9.06
CA THR A 41 -4.97 5.52 -8.03
C THR A 41 -6.22 6.35 -8.35
N LYS A 42 -6.41 6.76 -9.63
CA LYS A 42 -7.57 7.58 -10.02
C LYS A 42 -8.88 6.83 -9.74
N GLU A 43 -8.94 5.56 -10.13
CA GLU A 43 -10.14 4.75 -9.94
C GLU A 43 -10.37 4.40 -8.47
N VAL A 44 -9.32 4.16 -7.68
CA VAL A 44 -9.43 4.00 -6.22
C VAL A 44 -10.11 5.21 -5.59
N ARG A 45 -9.77 6.44 -6.00
CA ARG A 45 -10.45 7.66 -5.53
C ARG A 45 -11.94 7.64 -5.86
N THR A 46 -12.28 7.24 -7.07
CA THR A 46 -13.68 7.14 -7.52
C THR A 46 -14.44 6.10 -6.70
N LEU A 47 -13.88 4.91 -6.51
CA LEU A 47 -14.51 3.80 -5.79
C LEU A 47 -14.69 4.08 -4.29
N LEU A 48 -13.74 4.74 -3.66
CA LEU A 48 -13.83 5.11 -2.24
C LEU A 48 -14.77 6.30 -1.97
N GLY A 49 -14.97 7.18 -2.95
CA GLY A 49 -15.89 8.31 -2.86
C GLY A 49 -15.51 9.35 -1.81
N SER A 50 -16.47 10.19 -1.41
CA SER A 50 -16.25 11.34 -0.52
C SER A 50 -15.92 10.98 0.92
N GLY A 51 -16.11 9.73 1.34
CA GLY A 51 -15.72 9.24 2.66
C GLY A 51 -14.21 9.12 2.85
N TYR A 52 -13.41 9.29 1.79
CA TYR A 52 -11.96 9.11 1.80
C TYR A 52 -11.24 10.24 1.06
N LEU A 53 -10.16 10.72 1.65
CA LEU A 53 -9.21 11.63 1.01
C LEU A 53 -7.97 10.82 0.59
N VAL A 54 -7.92 10.38 -0.67
CA VAL A 54 -6.81 9.57 -1.19
C VAL A 54 -5.72 10.47 -1.76
N VAL A 55 -4.57 10.47 -1.12
CA VAL A 55 -3.38 11.26 -1.48
C VAL A 55 -2.27 10.32 -1.97
N ARG A 56 -1.43 10.83 -2.84
CA ARG A 56 -0.17 10.19 -3.23
C ARG A 56 0.89 11.25 -3.54
N PRO A 57 2.18 10.89 -3.53
CA PRO A 57 3.23 11.81 -3.93
C PRO A 57 3.04 12.33 -5.35
N MET A 58 3.28 13.64 -5.51
CA MET A 58 3.27 14.34 -6.80
C MET A 58 4.69 14.79 -7.16
N GLN A 59 4.97 14.93 -8.45
CA GLN A 59 6.21 15.54 -8.92
C GLN A 59 6.26 17.03 -8.51
N LYS A 60 7.41 17.67 -8.68
CA LYS A 60 7.61 19.09 -8.31
C LYS A 60 6.63 20.06 -9.01
N ASP A 61 6.07 19.65 -10.14
CA ASP A 61 5.06 20.43 -10.86
C ASP A 61 3.67 20.40 -10.19
N GLY A 62 3.46 19.54 -9.20
CA GLY A 62 2.17 19.37 -8.52
C GLY A 62 1.06 18.76 -9.38
N VAL A 63 1.34 18.42 -10.63
CA VAL A 63 0.35 17.92 -11.61
C VAL A 63 0.53 16.43 -11.86
N ARG A 64 1.75 15.98 -12.12
CA ARG A 64 2.04 14.59 -12.43
C ARG A 64 2.27 13.79 -11.16
N MET A 65 1.71 12.58 -11.10
CA MET A 65 1.97 11.65 -10.03
C MET A 65 3.47 11.29 -9.98
N GLU A 66 4.02 11.21 -8.78
CA GLU A 66 5.38 10.72 -8.58
C GLU A 66 5.39 9.19 -8.57
N ASN A 67 6.32 8.59 -9.33
CA ASN A 67 6.64 7.18 -9.22
C ASN A 67 7.55 6.97 -8.00
N CYS A 68 7.07 6.26 -6.97
CA CYS A 68 7.87 5.97 -5.77
C CYS A 68 9.00 4.97 -6.02
N ALA A 69 8.98 4.29 -7.17
CA ALA A 69 9.99 3.33 -7.62
C ALA A 69 10.23 2.17 -6.61
N GLY A 70 11.51 1.81 -6.37
CA GLY A 70 11.90 0.75 -5.44
C GLY A 70 12.30 1.27 -4.06
N THR A 71 12.69 0.34 -3.20
CA THR A 71 13.04 0.61 -1.79
C THR A 71 14.18 1.61 -1.63
N THR A 72 15.15 1.64 -2.55
CA THR A 72 16.26 2.63 -2.51
C THR A 72 15.75 4.06 -2.61
N LYS A 73 14.77 4.33 -3.48
CA LYS A 73 14.11 5.64 -3.53
C LYS A 73 13.22 5.85 -2.32
N GLY A 74 12.54 4.80 -1.86
CA GLY A 74 11.69 4.82 -0.68
C GLY A 74 12.42 5.33 0.55
N ILE A 75 13.58 4.77 0.89
CA ILE A 75 14.42 5.18 2.04
C ILE A 75 14.72 6.69 2.02
N GLY A 76 15.05 7.23 0.84
CA GLY A 76 15.41 8.64 0.73
C GLY A 76 14.23 9.62 0.75
N ASN A 77 12.99 9.13 0.65
CA ASN A 77 11.81 9.99 0.48
C ASN A 77 10.68 9.73 1.45
N ILE A 78 10.72 8.67 2.25
CA ILE A 78 9.60 8.25 3.09
C ILE A 78 9.15 9.36 4.04
N ASP A 79 10.08 10.09 4.67
CA ASP A 79 9.76 11.17 5.60
C ASP A 79 9.02 12.32 4.89
N ARG A 80 9.44 12.67 3.66
CA ARG A 80 8.77 13.66 2.83
C ARG A 80 7.37 13.21 2.42
N TRP A 81 7.19 11.94 2.07
CA TRP A 81 5.89 11.40 1.70
C TRP A 81 4.93 11.34 2.88
N LEU A 82 5.42 11.00 4.07
CA LEU A 82 4.60 11.01 5.29
C LEU A 82 4.12 12.42 5.68
N ALA A 83 4.91 13.44 5.35
CA ALA A 83 4.58 14.84 5.64
C ALA A 83 3.63 15.50 4.61
N LEU A 84 3.18 14.77 3.57
CA LEU A 84 2.24 15.32 2.58
C LEU A 84 0.95 15.78 3.24
N ASP A 85 0.41 16.91 2.77
CA ASP A 85 -0.83 17.53 3.25
C ASP A 85 -0.91 17.64 4.79
N GLY A 86 0.25 17.77 5.44
CA GLY A 86 0.37 17.93 6.89
C GLY A 86 0.13 16.67 7.73
N GLY A 87 -0.05 15.46 7.13
CA GLY A 87 -0.44 14.26 7.91
C GLY A 87 -1.59 14.53 8.89
N PRO A 88 -1.86 13.72 9.88
CA PRO A 88 -1.59 12.28 9.93
C PRO A 88 -2.41 11.48 8.89
N TRP A 89 -2.10 10.19 8.78
CA TRP A 89 -2.79 9.25 7.90
C TRP A 89 -3.61 8.25 8.71
N ASP A 90 -4.82 7.92 8.23
CA ASP A 90 -5.61 6.83 8.81
C ASP A 90 -5.18 5.48 8.24
N VAL A 91 -4.87 5.45 6.93
CA VAL A 91 -4.43 4.26 6.21
C VAL A 91 -3.24 4.62 5.30
N ILE A 92 -2.24 3.75 5.24
CA ILE A 92 -1.18 3.78 4.24
C ILE A 92 -1.19 2.47 3.47
N HIS A 93 -1.53 2.53 2.18
CA HIS A 93 -1.42 1.42 1.23
C HIS A 93 -0.11 1.58 0.46
N PHE A 94 0.79 0.59 0.56
CA PHE A 94 2.12 0.74 -0.02
C PHE A 94 2.63 -0.53 -0.69
N ASN A 95 3.44 -0.34 -1.74
CA ASN A 95 4.13 -1.39 -2.47
C ASN A 95 5.54 -0.95 -2.84
N PHE A 96 6.50 -1.86 -2.71
CA PHE A 96 7.85 -1.80 -3.26
C PHE A 96 8.25 -3.21 -3.70
N GLY A 97 8.97 -3.32 -4.84
CA GLY A 97 9.44 -4.61 -5.34
C GLY A 97 9.75 -4.60 -6.84
N LEU A 98 8.80 -4.21 -7.69
CA LEU A 98 8.92 -4.28 -9.14
C LEU A 98 10.13 -3.48 -9.70
N HIS A 99 10.52 -2.39 -9.04
CA HIS A 99 11.72 -1.65 -9.37
C HIS A 99 12.98 -2.24 -8.74
N ASP A 100 12.86 -2.91 -7.60
CA ASP A 100 13.99 -3.52 -6.90
C ASP A 100 14.54 -4.72 -7.68
N LEU A 101 13.66 -5.57 -8.19
CA LEU A 101 14.02 -6.79 -8.93
C LEU A 101 14.41 -6.54 -10.40
N LYS A 102 14.18 -5.35 -10.97
CA LYS A 102 14.59 -5.06 -12.34
C LYS A 102 16.12 -5.07 -12.50
N ARG A 103 16.61 -5.53 -13.64
CA ARG A 103 18.04 -5.54 -13.93
C ARG A 103 18.57 -4.14 -14.21
N VAL A 104 19.78 -3.88 -13.72
CA VAL A 104 20.51 -2.63 -13.93
C VAL A 104 21.97 -2.94 -14.26
N ASP A 105 22.58 -2.11 -15.08
CA ASP A 105 24.03 -2.18 -15.33
C ASP A 105 24.81 -1.97 -14.02
N ALA A 106 25.82 -2.79 -13.78
CA ALA A 106 26.56 -2.82 -12.52
C ALA A 106 27.31 -1.51 -12.22
N GLN A 107 27.80 -0.82 -13.25
CA GLN A 107 28.59 0.40 -13.11
C GLN A 107 27.73 1.66 -13.18
N SER A 108 26.96 1.82 -14.26
CA SER A 108 26.16 3.03 -14.49
C SER A 108 24.85 3.07 -13.72
N ARG A 109 24.39 1.92 -13.22
CA ARG A 109 23.09 1.73 -12.56
C ARG A 109 21.88 2.06 -13.45
N ASN A 110 22.10 2.23 -14.75
CA ASN A 110 21.03 2.37 -15.73
C ASN A 110 20.26 1.05 -15.91
N ASN A 111 19.02 1.15 -16.38
CA ASN A 111 18.22 -0.03 -16.70
C ASN A 111 18.96 -0.95 -17.68
N SER A 112 18.93 -2.27 -17.45
CA SER A 112 19.53 -3.27 -18.29
C SER A 112 18.50 -4.27 -18.81
N ASP A 113 18.63 -4.64 -20.09
CA ASP A 113 17.84 -5.71 -20.69
C ASP A 113 18.57 -7.08 -20.62
N ASP A 114 19.78 -7.09 -20.08
CA ASP A 114 20.58 -8.31 -19.90
C ASP A 114 20.15 -9.04 -18.63
N PRO A 115 19.67 -10.31 -18.72
CA PRO A 115 19.28 -11.11 -17.57
C PRO A 115 20.44 -11.41 -16.59
N SER A 116 21.71 -11.34 -17.07
CA SER A 116 22.89 -11.55 -16.22
C SER A 116 23.26 -10.33 -15.38
N SER A 117 22.73 -9.16 -15.69
CA SER A 117 22.94 -7.94 -14.91
C SER A 117 22.33 -8.10 -13.49
N PRO A 118 22.92 -7.44 -12.47
CA PRO A 118 22.37 -7.50 -11.11
C PRO A 118 20.99 -6.82 -11.02
N PRO A 119 20.16 -7.21 -10.04
CA PRO A 119 18.94 -6.47 -9.72
C PRO A 119 19.28 -5.07 -9.17
N GLN A 120 18.33 -4.13 -9.25
CA GLN A 120 18.51 -2.79 -8.69
C GLN A 120 18.77 -2.81 -7.18
N ALA A 121 18.07 -3.62 -6.46
CA ALA A 121 18.36 -3.99 -5.08
C ALA A 121 18.24 -5.51 -4.98
N ASP A 122 19.32 -6.18 -4.61
CA ASP A 122 19.27 -7.61 -4.33
C ASP A 122 18.33 -7.92 -3.14
N LEU A 123 18.01 -9.18 -2.95
CA LEU A 123 17.02 -9.60 -1.95
C LEU A 123 17.40 -9.18 -0.53
N ALA A 124 18.71 -9.19 -0.19
CA ALA A 124 19.19 -8.75 1.13
C ALA A 124 19.04 -7.24 1.31
N THR A 125 19.42 -6.46 0.30
CA THR A 125 19.28 -5.00 0.28
C THR A 125 17.81 -4.61 0.31
N TYR A 126 16.97 -5.24 -0.52
CA TYR A 126 15.51 -5.05 -0.52
C TYR A 126 14.91 -5.29 0.86
N SER A 127 15.19 -6.44 1.47
CA SER A 127 14.64 -6.80 2.79
C SER A 127 15.04 -5.78 3.86
N LYS A 128 16.32 -5.38 3.89
CA LYS A 128 16.81 -4.36 4.84
C LYS A 128 16.13 -3.01 4.62
N GLN A 129 16.04 -2.56 3.38
CA GLN A 129 15.44 -1.28 3.05
C GLN A 129 13.93 -1.28 3.29
N LEU A 130 13.22 -2.35 2.93
CA LEU A 130 11.79 -2.49 3.17
C LEU A 130 11.49 -2.51 4.69
N THR A 131 12.30 -3.20 5.48
CA THR A 131 12.20 -3.16 6.95
C THR A 131 12.29 -1.73 7.47
N ASN A 132 13.30 -0.97 7.06
CA ASN A 132 13.47 0.42 7.52
C ASN A 132 12.32 1.34 7.08
N ILE A 133 11.78 1.13 5.88
CA ILE A 133 10.59 1.86 5.40
C ILE A 133 9.40 1.51 6.29
N THR A 134 9.17 0.21 6.53
CA THR A 134 8.06 -0.27 7.34
C THR A 134 8.14 0.27 8.78
N ASP A 135 9.32 0.29 9.40
CA ASP A 135 9.52 0.86 10.74
C ASP A 135 9.07 2.33 10.82
N LYS A 136 9.37 3.13 9.79
CA LYS A 136 8.93 4.52 9.70
C LYS A 136 7.43 4.66 9.46
N LEU A 137 6.85 3.77 8.66
CA LEU A 137 5.41 3.75 8.42
C LEU A 137 4.63 3.36 9.69
N GLU A 138 5.11 2.37 10.45
CA GLU A 138 4.51 1.99 11.74
C GLU A 138 4.56 3.13 12.76
N ALA A 139 5.70 3.85 12.80
CA ALA A 139 5.88 4.97 13.72
C ALA A 139 4.91 6.14 13.51
N CYS A 140 4.26 6.26 12.33
CA CYS A 140 3.27 7.31 12.09
C CYS A 140 1.86 6.98 12.64
N GLY A 141 1.63 5.74 13.12
CA GLY A 141 0.38 5.31 13.74
C GLY A 141 -0.77 5.01 12.77
N ALA A 142 -0.55 5.05 11.45
CA ALA A 142 -1.55 4.67 10.44
C ALA A 142 -1.76 3.16 10.39
N ARG A 143 -2.95 2.72 9.94
CA ARG A 143 -3.16 1.33 9.56
C ARG A 143 -2.41 1.05 8.25
N LEU A 144 -1.55 0.04 8.26
CA LEU A 144 -0.70 -0.28 7.12
C LEU A 144 -1.30 -1.42 6.31
N ILE A 145 -1.24 -1.29 4.99
CA ILE A 145 -1.59 -2.34 4.02
C ILE A 145 -0.45 -2.46 3.02
N PHE A 146 0.24 -3.61 3.01
CA PHE A 146 1.25 -3.90 2.00
C PHE A 146 0.62 -4.60 0.81
N ALA A 147 0.73 -4.01 -0.39
CA ALA A 147 0.34 -4.67 -1.63
C ALA A 147 1.50 -5.49 -2.18
N THR A 148 1.25 -6.77 -2.48
CA THR A 148 2.26 -7.61 -3.13
C THR A 148 2.59 -7.07 -4.52
N THR A 149 3.85 -7.24 -4.94
CA THR A 149 4.29 -6.91 -6.30
C THR A 149 3.56 -7.79 -7.31
N THR A 150 2.94 -7.15 -8.29
CA THR A 150 2.16 -7.82 -9.34
C THR A 150 3.05 -8.70 -10.24
N PRO A 151 2.50 -9.72 -10.91
CA PRO A 151 3.28 -10.62 -11.74
C PRO A 151 4.01 -9.89 -12.89
N VAL A 152 5.20 -10.39 -13.24
CA VAL A 152 5.90 -10.05 -14.47
C VAL A 152 5.45 -11.05 -15.54
N PRO A 153 4.94 -10.60 -16.69
CA PRO A 153 4.49 -11.52 -17.74
C PRO A 153 5.66 -12.26 -18.40
N PRO A 154 5.42 -13.41 -19.00
CA PRO A 154 6.45 -14.10 -19.76
C PRO A 154 6.92 -13.27 -20.97
N GLY A 155 8.18 -13.49 -21.39
CA GLY A 155 8.75 -12.84 -22.55
C GLY A 155 9.89 -11.85 -22.21
N LYS A 156 10.31 -11.05 -23.18
CA LYS A 156 11.43 -10.11 -23.03
C LYS A 156 10.95 -8.75 -22.49
N VAL A 157 10.53 -8.74 -21.22
CA VAL A 157 10.16 -7.49 -20.54
C VAL A 157 11.38 -6.58 -20.40
N ARG A 158 11.18 -5.28 -20.63
CA ARG A 158 12.28 -4.27 -20.60
C ARG A 158 11.99 -3.18 -19.57
N PRO A 159 12.96 -2.82 -18.71
CA PRO A 159 14.21 -3.54 -18.43
C PRO A 159 13.94 -4.97 -17.96
N HIS A 160 14.95 -5.85 -18.09
CA HIS A 160 14.76 -7.27 -17.76
C HIS A 160 14.26 -7.44 -16.31
N ARG A 161 13.30 -8.33 -16.15
CA ARG A 161 12.78 -8.85 -14.86
C ARG A 161 12.50 -10.33 -15.03
N ASP A 162 12.98 -11.14 -14.10
CA ASP A 162 12.63 -12.56 -14.08
C ASP A 162 11.28 -12.74 -13.36
N PRO A 163 10.28 -13.41 -13.96
CA PRO A 163 9.01 -13.70 -13.27
C PRO A 163 9.19 -14.42 -11.93
N LYS A 164 10.22 -15.29 -11.81
CA LYS A 164 10.52 -16.01 -10.56
C LYS A 164 11.00 -15.10 -9.44
N ASP A 165 11.69 -14.01 -9.77
CA ASP A 165 12.16 -13.06 -8.77
C ASP A 165 10.97 -12.41 -8.03
N VAL A 166 9.82 -12.22 -8.68
CA VAL A 166 8.63 -11.63 -8.05
C VAL A 166 8.17 -12.45 -6.84
N GLU A 167 8.16 -13.78 -6.97
CA GLU A 167 7.77 -14.68 -5.88
C GLU A 167 8.76 -14.57 -4.70
N LEU A 168 10.07 -14.49 -4.99
CA LEU A 168 11.12 -14.34 -3.97
C LEU A 168 10.98 -13.00 -3.22
N TYR A 169 10.76 -11.89 -3.95
CA TYR A 169 10.60 -10.58 -3.33
C TYR A 169 9.28 -10.47 -2.55
N ASN A 170 8.20 -11.04 -3.05
CA ASN A 170 6.94 -11.13 -2.32
C ASN A 170 7.05 -12.02 -1.07
N ALA A 171 7.80 -13.12 -1.13
CA ALA A 171 8.06 -13.96 0.04
C ALA A 171 8.86 -13.20 1.11
N ALA A 172 9.90 -12.45 0.71
CA ALA A 172 10.66 -11.61 1.61
C ALA A 172 9.80 -10.50 2.25
N ALA A 173 8.94 -9.87 1.48
CA ALA A 173 7.99 -8.88 2.00
C ALA A 173 7.01 -9.50 3.01
N ARG A 174 6.43 -10.66 2.70
CA ARG A 174 5.54 -11.39 3.63
C ARG A 174 6.26 -11.73 4.95
N ALA A 175 7.53 -12.13 4.90
CA ALA A 175 8.32 -12.42 6.09
C ALA A 175 8.54 -11.18 6.99
N ILE A 176 8.47 -9.97 6.43
CA ILE A 176 8.54 -8.71 7.17
C ILE A 176 7.17 -8.30 7.71
N MET A 177 6.12 -8.41 6.88
CA MET A 177 4.80 -7.86 7.19
C MET A 177 3.97 -8.74 8.13
N ILE A 178 3.99 -10.07 7.95
CA ILE A 178 3.13 -11.00 8.71
C ILE A 178 3.43 -10.95 10.22
N PRO A 179 4.70 -11.01 10.69
CA PRO A 179 5.01 -10.93 12.11
C PRO A 179 4.60 -9.59 12.76
N ARG A 180 4.46 -8.53 11.95
CA ARG A 180 4.06 -7.20 12.38
C ARG A 180 2.54 -7.00 12.31
N GLN A 181 1.78 -8.02 11.90
CA GLN A 181 0.33 -7.98 11.72
C GLN A 181 -0.12 -6.90 10.70
N ILE A 182 0.75 -6.55 9.75
CA ILE A 182 0.43 -5.63 8.67
C ILE A 182 -0.46 -6.37 7.66
N ALA A 183 -1.59 -5.76 7.31
CA ALA A 183 -2.53 -6.32 6.35
C ALA A 183 -1.88 -6.48 4.97
N MET A 184 -2.24 -7.56 4.26
CA MET A 184 -1.74 -7.85 2.92
C MET A 184 -2.84 -7.68 1.89
N ASP A 185 -2.56 -6.87 0.87
CA ASP A 185 -3.35 -6.80 -0.37
C ASP A 185 -2.65 -7.65 -1.43
N ASP A 186 -3.13 -8.86 -1.69
CA ASP A 186 -2.43 -9.84 -2.52
C ASP A 186 -2.71 -9.63 -4.02
N LEU A 187 -2.24 -8.52 -4.56
CA LEU A 187 -2.38 -8.17 -5.98
C LEU A 187 -1.66 -9.18 -6.90
N TYR A 188 -0.63 -9.89 -6.41
CA TYR A 188 0.03 -10.93 -7.18
C TYR A 188 -0.91 -12.10 -7.48
N THR A 189 -1.50 -12.67 -6.44
CA THR A 189 -2.43 -13.80 -6.58
C THR A 189 -3.70 -13.41 -7.33
N PHE A 190 -4.21 -12.19 -7.10
CA PHE A 190 -5.35 -11.66 -7.84
C PHE A 190 -5.08 -11.55 -9.33
N ALA A 191 -3.96 -10.93 -9.73
CA ALA A 191 -3.67 -10.65 -11.13
C ALA A 191 -3.19 -11.88 -11.92
N LEU A 192 -2.55 -12.86 -11.27
CA LEU A 192 -1.88 -13.97 -11.94
C LEU A 192 -2.78 -14.76 -12.92
N PRO A 193 -4.01 -15.17 -12.57
CA PRO A 193 -4.88 -15.89 -13.48
C PRO A 193 -5.45 -15.01 -14.62
N LEU A 194 -5.40 -13.70 -14.47
CA LEU A 194 -6.01 -12.73 -15.38
C LEU A 194 -5.01 -12.05 -16.33
N LEU A 195 -3.70 -12.40 -16.24
CA LEU A 195 -2.64 -11.67 -16.94
C LEU A 195 -2.90 -11.48 -18.43
N ALA A 196 -3.40 -12.50 -19.10
CA ALA A 196 -3.67 -12.44 -20.55
C ALA A 196 -4.74 -11.42 -20.91
N GLU A 197 -5.64 -11.08 -19.98
CA GLU A 197 -6.78 -10.20 -20.20
C GLU A 197 -6.48 -8.76 -19.76
N ILE A 198 -5.78 -8.61 -18.60
CA ILE A 198 -5.67 -7.31 -17.93
C ILE A 198 -4.27 -6.68 -18.00
N GLN A 199 -3.23 -7.44 -18.40
CA GLN A 199 -1.86 -6.91 -18.48
C GLN A 199 -1.47 -6.66 -19.95
N VAL A 200 -0.71 -5.59 -20.18
CA VAL A 200 -0.17 -5.30 -21.53
C VAL A 200 0.83 -6.40 -21.91
N PRO A 201 0.70 -7.02 -23.09
CA PRO A 201 1.60 -8.10 -23.51
C PRO A 201 3.08 -7.71 -23.42
N VAL A 202 3.89 -8.59 -22.83
CA VAL A 202 5.35 -8.40 -22.64
C VAL A 202 5.70 -7.09 -21.93
N ASN A 203 4.83 -6.63 -21.06
CA ASN A 203 5.00 -5.40 -20.28
C ASN A 203 4.48 -5.57 -18.86
N VAL A 204 5.13 -4.95 -17.88
CA VAL A 204 4.69 -5.02 -16.48
C VAL A 204 3.44 -4.19 -16.19
N HIS A 205 3.08 -3.27 -17.07
CA HIS A 205 1.92 -2.41 -16.88
C HIS A 205 0.62 -3.11 -17.26
N PHE A 206 -0.45 -2.62 -16.72
CA PHE A 206 -1.81 -3.12 -16.96
C PHE A 206 -2.51 -2.25 -18.01
N THR A 207 -3.50 -2.85 -18.69
CA THR A 207 -4.43 -2.12 -19.55
C THR A 207 -5.26 -1.14 -18.70
N PRO A 208 -5.98 -0.18 -19.30
CA PRO A 208 -6.93 0.64 -18.54
C PRO A 208 -7.92 -0.21 -17.73
N GLU A 209 -8.49 -1.26 -18.34
CA GLU A 209 -9.41 -2.20 -17.70
C GLU A 209 -8.72 -2.99 -16.58
N GLY A 210 -7.46 -3.40 -16.79
CA GLY A 210 -6.65 -4.06 -15.78
C GLY A 210 -6.34 -3.15 -14.59
N SER A 211 -6.09 -1.88 -14.85
CA SER A 211 -5.90 -0.88 -13.78
C SER A 211 -7.18 -0.67 -12.97
N VAL A 212 -8.36 -0.71 -13.61
CA VAL A 212 -9.66 -0.69 -12.92
C VAL A 212 -9.84 -1.95 -12.07
N ALA A 213 -9.51 -3.13 -12.60
CA ALA A 213 -9.60 -4.38 -11.85
C ALA A 213 -8.73 -4.36 -10.57
N LEU A 214 -7.47 -3.91 -10.68
CA LEU A 214 -6.60 -3.71 -9.52
C LEU A 214 -7.16 -2.67 -8.55
N ALA A 215 -7.78 -1.59 -9.05
CA ALA A 215 -8.36 -0.55 -8.21
C ALA A 215 -9.49 -1.08 -7.30
N HIS A 216 -10.30 -2.02 -7.79
CA HIS A 216 -11.34 -2.67 -6.98
C HIS A 216 -10.75 -3.44 -5.79
N GLU A 217 -9.67 -4.20 -5.99
CA GLU A 217 -9.00 -4.93 -4.92
C GLU A 217 -8.37 -3.96 -3.90
N VAL A 218 -7.69 -2.92 -4.38
CA VAL A 218 -7.09 -1.90 -3.52
C VAL A 218 -8.16 -1.16 -2.70
N ALA A 219 -9.27 -0.74 -3.33
CA ALA A 219 -10.35 -0.06 -2.63
C ALA A 219 -11.00 -0.97 -1.57
N ARG A 220 -11.25 -2.25 -1.90
CA ARG A 220 -11.77 -3.25 -0.95
C ARG A 220 -10.83 -3.42 0.25
N SER A 221 -9.52 -3.51 0.01
CA SER A 221 -8.51 -3.66 1.06
C SER A 221 -8.48 -2.43 1.99
N ILE A 222 -8.56 -1.22 1.44
CA ILE A 222 -8.62 0.03 2.22
C ILE A 222 -9.92 0.09 3.04
N GLN A 223 -11.07 -0.23 2.45
CA GLN A 223 -12.36 -0.25 3.17
C GLN A 223 -12.33 -1.25 4.33
N ALA A 224 -11.83 -2.46 4.10
CA ALA A 224 -11.72 -3.47 5.15
C ALA A 224 -10.85 -2.99 6.33
N ALA A 225 -9.80 -2.23 6.08
CA ALA A 225 -8.96 -1.66 7.13
C ALA A 225 -9.64 -0.54 7.93
N THR A 226 -10.68 0.10 7.40
CA THR A 226 -11.35 1.25 8.05
C THR A 226 -12.65 0.89 8.77
N THR A 227 -13.19 -0.31 8.54
CA THR A 227 -14.45 -0.78 9.16
C THR A 227 -14.26 -1.60 10.44
N ASN A 228 -13.02 -1.89 10.83
CA ASN A 228 -12.66 -2.69 12.02
C ASN A 228 -12.19 -1.81 13.19
#